data_0bf312af44ddb7f4db0cf224bc89e8db
#
_entry.id   0bf312af44ddb7f4db0cf224bc89e8db
#
_cell.length_a   1.000
_cell.length_b   1.000
_cell.length_c   1.000
_cell.angle_alpha   90.00
_cell.angle_beta   90.00
_cell.angle_gamma   90.00
#
_symmetry.space_group_name_H-M   'P 1'
#
loop_
_entity.id
_entity.type
_entity.pdbx_description
1 polymer ?
#
loop_
_entity_poly.entity_id
_entity_poly.type
_entity_poly.pdbx_seq_one_letter_code
_entity_poly.pdbx_strand_id
1 'polypeptide(L)'
;MTVEFISASYANSSSDLDPRPGAPLDPIYFARYARTLDEAGFNYTLLPYHSSSFDPFVLGATVIAHTRHVRPIIALRPNTVYPTVAARALATLDQLSGGRVVVHFIAGGDAVEQAREGDFLTKEQRYERTEEYIRILRRAWQSSTPFDFDGKYYQFKGFSNAVLPVNGTIPVSVGGSSDDAYRVGGSLADIFGLWGEPLKETREQIDRIHDEAAKAGRKDRPRIWVTFRPIVAETDELAWAKAHRVLETLKANAAKGPPTRPLSNGPPQNVGSQRLLQIAARGEVHDHALWYPTVTATNARGASTALVGSPQTIADSILDYIDLGADLISIRGYDNLNDAIDYGRYVLPLVRAELERRTVQEPVHA
;
A
#
# COMPACT_ATOMS: atom_id res chain seq x y z
N MET A 1 -0.43 -21.51 -6.36
CA MET A 1 -0.70 -20.15 -5.79
C MET A 1 -0.09 -19.09 -6.69
N THR A 2 -0.78 -17.97 -6.94
CA THR A 2 -0.23 -16.85 -7.71
C THR A 2 -0.06 -15.67 -6.77
N VAL A 3 1.17 -15.15 -6.63
CA VAL A 3 1.45 -13.91 -5.90
C VAL A 3 1.36 -12.72 -6.84
N GLU A 4 0.84 -11.60 -6.35
CA GLU A 4 0.80 -10.33 -7.08
C GLU A 4 1.73 -9.30 -6.45
N PHE A 5 2.39 -8.49 -7.28
CA PHE A 5 3.36 -7.50 -6.83
C PHE A 5 2.81 -6.08 -6.96
N ILE A 6 3.05 -5.29 -5.93
CA ILE A 6 2.66 -3.88 -5.86
C ILE A 6 3.94 -3.03 -5.82
N SER A 7 3.96 -1.92 -6.56
CA SER A 7 4.91 -0.83 -6.35
C SER A 7 4.18 0.46 -5.98
N ALA A 8 4.89 1.56 -5.75
CA ALA A 8 4.29 2.87 -5.56
C ALA A 8 4.65 3.79 -6.72
N SER A 9 3.74 4.68 -7.11
CA SER A 9 3.97 5.69 -8.14
C SER A 9 4.62 6.95 -7.56
N TYR A 10 5.54 7.54 -8.32
CA TYR A 10 6.27 8.76 -7.97
C TYR A 10 6.14 9.79 -9.08
N ALA A 11 5.68 10.98 -8.71
CA ALA A 11 5.35 12.07 -9.63
C ALA A 11 6.56 12.72 -10.31
N ASN A 12 7.76 12.51 -9.79
CA ASN A 12 9.05 13.01 -10.29
C ASN A 12 10.20 12.15 -9.76
N SER A 13 11.42 12.47 -10.13
CA SER A 13 12.62 11.71 -9.74
C SER A 13 13.10 11.95 -8.30
N SER A 14 12.36 12.71 -7.49
CA SER A 14 12.69 12.87 -6.06
C SER A 14 12.58 11.53 -5.33
N SER A 15 13.55 11.25 -4.46
CA SER A 15 13.61 10.01 -3.69
C SER A 15 14.09 10.27 -2.27
N ASP A 16 14.08 9.25 -1.42
CA ASP A 16 14.64 9.40 -0.06
C ASP A 16 16.17 9.63 -0.07
N LEU A 17 16.87 9.18 -1.13
CA LEU A 17 18.31 9.39 -1.30
C LEU A 17 18.65 10.75 -1.93
N ASP A 18 17.79 11.26 -2.79
CA ASP A 18 17.90 12.59 -3.42
C ASP A 18 16.59 13.36 -3.27
N PRO A 19 16.28 13.82 -2.04
CA PRO A 19 15.04 14.54 -1.78
C PRO A 19 15.07 15.93 -2.45
N ARG A 20 14.02 16.23 -3.24
CA ARG A 20 13.80 17.50 -3.92
C ARG A 20 12.49 18.11 -3.45
N PRO A 21 12.51 18.78 -2.28
CA PRO A 21 11.33 19.37 -1.71
C PRO A 21 10.65 20.36 -2.67
N GLY A 22 9.32 20.20 -2.84
CA GLY A 22 8.53 21.08 -3.73
C GLY A 22 8.78 20.86 -5.22
N ALA A 23 9.48 19.79 -5.62
CA ALA A 23 9.65 19.46 -7.02
C ALA A 23 8.29 19.27 -7.70
N PRO A 24 8.06 19.91 -8.88
CA PRO A 24 6.81 19.79 -9.60
C PRO A 24 6.60 18.37 -10.13
N LEU A 25 5.37 18.08 -10.54
CA LEU A 25 5.08 16.90 -11.34
C LEU A 25 5.90 16.95 -12.64
N ASP A 26 6.63 15.87 -12.90
CA ASP A 26 7.29 15.63 -14.19
C ASP A 26 6.45 14.61 -14.99
N PRO A 27 5.66 15.05 -15.97
CA PRO A 27 4.77 14.15 -16.71
C PRO A 27 5.52 13.13 -17.57
N ILE A 28 6.75 13.46 -18.02
CA ILE A 28 7.58 12.54 -18.81
C ILE A 28 8.13 11.44 -17.91
N TYR A 29 8.68 11.82 -16.78
CA TYR A 29 9.15 10.86 -15.77
C TYR A 29 8.01 9.96 -15.28
N PHE A 30 6.85 10.56 -14.92
CA PHE A 30 5.72 9.81 -14.38
C PHE A 30 5.19 8.77 -15.39
N ALA A 31 5.01 9.17 -16.64
CA ALA A 31 4.58 8.26 -17.71
C ALA A 31 5.61 7.16 -17.99
N ARG A 32 6.91 7.50 -17.97
CA ARG A 32 8.00 6.53 -18.10
C ARG A 32 7.97 5.53 -16.93
N TYR A 33 7.84 6.04 -15.71
CA TYR A 33 7.81 5.20 -14.51
C TYR A 33 6.62 4.23 -14.53
N ALA A 34 5.41 4.70 -14.88
CA ALA A 34 4.24 3.84 -15.00
C ALA A 34 4.45 2.71 -16.03
N ARG A 35 5.01 3.02 -17.22
CA ARG A 35 5.36 2.00 -18.23
C ARG A 35 6.41 1.03 -17.72
N THR A 36 7.43 1.52 -17.01
CA THR A 36 8.46 0.66 -16.42
C THR A 36 7.86 -0.36 -15.45
N LEU A 37 6.90 0.03 -14.62
CA LEU A 37 6.21 -0.91 -13.72
C LEU A 37 5.41 -1.96 -14.50
N ASP A 38 4.72 -1.55 -15.57
CA ASP A 38 3.94 -2.44 -16.44
C ASP A 38 4.85 -3.48 -17.13
N GLU A 39 5.98 -3.03 -17.68
CA GLU A 39 6.99 -3.86 -18.36
C GLU A 39 7.78 -4.76 -17.40
N ALA A 40 8.05 -4.28 -16.19
CA ALA A 40 8.72 -5.05 -15.13
C ALA A 40 7.83 -6.13 -14.51
N GLY A 41 6.55 -6.17 -14.88
CA GLY A 41 5.62 -7.20 -14.44
C GLY A 41 5.00 -6.95 -13.06
N PHE A 42 4.96 -5.71 -12.59
CA PHE A 42 4.16 -5.38 -11.43
C PHE A 42 2.66 -5.48 -11.76
N ASN A 43 1.88 -5.97 -10.81
CA ASN A 43 0.43 -6.11 -10.97
C ASN A 43 -0.31 -4.83 -10.57
N TYR A 44 0.25 -4.08 -9.60
CA TYR A 44 -0.36 -2.87 -9.07
C TYR A 44 0.66 -1.76 -8.86
N THR A 45 0.15 -0.52 -8.85
CA THR A 45 0.89 0.64 -8.36
C THR A 45 0.04 1.47 -7.42
N LEU A 46 0.55 1.74 -6.21
CA LEU A 46 -0.09 2.60 -5.23
C LEU A 46 0.15 4.07 -5.60
N LEU A 47 -0.92 4.82 -5.68
CA LEU A 47 -0.93 6.28 -5.77
C LEU A 47 -1.14 6.82 -4.36
N PRO A 48 -0.07 7.18 -3.64
CA PRO A 48 -0.16 7.55 -2.23
C PRO A 48 -0.87 8.89 -2.05
N TYR A 49 -1.51 9.05 -0.90
CA TYR A 49 -2.17 10.29 -0.52
C TYR A 49 -1.66 10.85 0.81
N HIS A 50 -1.46 12.15 0.84
CA HIS A 50 -1.32 12.98 2.03
C HIS A 50 -1.71 14.43 1.68
N SER A 51 -1.96 15.29 2.67
CA SER A 51 -2.48 16.65 2.50
C SER A 51 -1.66 17.61 1.60
N SER A 52 -0.47 17.20 1.18
CA SER A 52 0.39 17.95 0.24
C SER A 52 0.85 17.08 -0.93
N SER A 53 0.22 15.93 -1.19
CA SER A 53 0.52 15.09 -2.35
C SER A 53 -0.17 15.61 -3.62
N PHE A 54 0.29 15.13 -4.76
CA PHE A 54 -0.51 15.22 -5.98
C PHE A 54 -1.78 14.39 -5.86
N ASP A 55 -2.83 14.79 -6.56
CA ASP A 55 -4.13 14.12 -6.50
C ASP A 55 -4.07 12.70 -7.10
N PRO A 56 -4.44 11.65 -6.33
CA PRO A 56 -4.31 10.28 -6.77
C PRO A 56 -5.31 9.88 -7.87
N PHE A 57 -6.47 10.53 -7.98
CA PHE A 57 -7.42 10.26 -9.07
C PHE A 57 -6.85 10.73 -10.41
N VAL A 58 -6.28 11.94 -10.45
CA VAL A 58 -5.66 12.50 -11.65
C VAL A 58 -4.44 11.69 -12.07
N LEU A 59 -3.58 11.35 -11.12
CA LEU A 59 -2.43 10.47 -11.39
C LEU A 59 -2.87 9.06 -11.80
N GLY A 60 -3.96 8.53 -11.24
CA GLY A 60 -4.54 7.25 -11.62
C GLY A 60 -5.00 7.22 -13.07
N ALA A 61 -5.65 8.26 -13.53
CA ALA A 61 -6.02 8.42 -14.95
C ALA A 61 -4.79 8.41 -15.86
N THR A 62 -3.69 9.05 -15.43
CA THR A 62 -2.44 9.06 -16.18
C THR A 62 -1.79 7.66 -16.23
N VAL A 63 -1.77 6.92 -15.12
CA VAL A 63 -1.31 5.52 -15.12
C VAL A 63 -2.13 4.69 -16.10
N ILE A 64 -3.46 4.79 -16.07
CA ILE A 64 -4.37 4.05 -16.96
C ILE A 64 -4.04 4.34 -18.42
N ALA A 65 -3.79 5.61 -18.77
CA ALA A 65 -3.49 6.03 -20.14
C ALA A 65 -2.14 5.50 -20.67
N HIS A 66 -1.19 5.17 -19.77
CA HIS A 66 0.17 4.77 -20.14
C HIS A 66 0.51 3.29 -19.86
N THR A 67 -0.44 2.51 -19.34
CA THR A 67 -0.24 1.09 -18.98
C THR A 67 -1.34 0.21 -19.53
N ARG A 68 -1.07 -1.10 -19.66
CA ARG A 68 -2.05 -2.09 -20.12
C ARG A 68 -2.45 -3.08 -19.03
N HIS A 69 -1.57 -3.39 -18.10
CA HIS A 69 -1.75 -4.46 -17.11
C HIS A 69 -1.76 -3.95 -15.67
N VAL A 70 -0.88 -3.00 -15.35
CA VAL A 70 -0.79 -2.43 -14.00
C VAL A 70 -2.11 -1.82 -13.57
N ARG A 71 -2.54 -2.19 -12.37
CA ARG A 71 -3.76 -1.73 -11.72
C ARG A 71 -3.44 -0.56 -10.78
N PRO A 72 -3.98 0.65 -10.99
CA PRO A 72 -3.79 1.76 -10.07
C PRO A 72 -4.57 1.51 -8.76
N ILE A 73 -3.88 1.62 -7.64
CA ILE A 73 -4.48 1.65 -6.30
C ILE A 73 -4.62 3.11 -5.90
N ILE A 74 -5.84 3.62 -5.90
CA ILE A 74 -6.15 5.01 -5.55
C ILE A 74 -6.25 5.13 -4.02
N ALA A 75 -5.26 5.77 -3.39
CA ALA A 75 -5.37 6.06 -1.97
C ALA A 75 -6.41 7.17 -1.74
N LEU A 76 -7.35 6.93 -0.84
CA LEU A 76 -8.47 7.82 -0.56
C LEU A 76 -8.63 8.04 0.95
N ARG A 77 -8.78 9.32 1.33
CA ARG A 77 -9.14 9.71 2.69
C ARG A 77 -10.62 10.14 2.70
N PRO A 78 -11.49 9.53 3.53
CA PRO A 78 -12.94 9.75 3.47
C PRO A 78 -13.42 11.18 3.68
N ASN A 79 -12.63 12.09 4.26
CA ASN A 79 -13.00 13.50 4.42
C ASN A 79 -12.75 14.37 3.17
N THR A 80 -11.99 13.90 2.19
CA THR A 80 -11.51 14.75 1.08
C THR A 80 -12.47 14.79 -0.11
N VAL A 81 -13.22 13.73 -0.34
CA VAL A 81 -14.20 13.63 -1.42
C VAL A 81 -15.50 13.03 -0.88
N TYR A 82 -16.63 13.65 -1.19
CA TYR A 82 -17.93 13.11 -0.76
C TYR A 82 -18.20 11.73 -1.42
N PRO A 83 -18.74 10.73 -0.69
CA PRO A 83 -18.80 9.34 -1.18
C PRO A 83 -19.55 9.16 -2.49
N THR A 84 -20.61 9.93 -2.73
CA THR A 84 -21.36 9.88 -4.00
C THR A 84 -20.57 10.40 -5.20
N VAL A 85 -19.67 11.38 -4.96
CA VAL A 85 -18.75 11.90 -5.97
C VAL A 85 -17.64 10.87 -6.24
N ALA A 86 -17.05 10.31 -5.18
CA ALA A 86 -16.03 9.29 -5.31
C ALA A 86 -16.56 8.02 -6.00
N ALA A 87 -17.79 7.60 -5.72
CA ALA A 87 -18.40 6.45 -6.37
C ALA A 87 -18.38 6.57 -7.90
N ARG A 88 -18.77 7.75 -8.42
CA ARG A 88 -18.75 8.03 -9.87
C ARG A 88 -17.32 8.15 -10.42
N ALA A 89 -16.45 8.87 -9.71
CA ALA A 89 -15.07 9.08 -10.16
C ALA A 89 -14.31 7.74 -10.27
N LEU A 90 -14.41 6.89 -9.25
CA LEU A 90 -13.79 5.56 -9.24
C LEU A 90 -14.38 4.65 -10.32
N ALA A 91 -15.71 4.63 -10.48
CA ALA A 91 -16.35 3.84 -11.53
C ALA A 91 -15.97 4.34 -12.95
N THR A 92 -15.79 5.66 -13.13
CA THR A 92 -15.30 6.23 -14.39
C THR A 92 -13.87 5.78 -14.69
N LEU A 93 -12.98 5.85 -13.68
CA LEU A 93 -11.61 5.34 -13.83
C LEU A 93 -11.59 3.83 -14.10
N ASP A 94 -12.48 3.09 -13.45
CA ASP A 94 -12.60 1.65 -13.66
C ASP A 94 -13.01 1.31 -15.09
N GLN A 95 -14.00 2.01 -15.65
CA GLN A 95 -14.39 1.86 -17.06
C GLN A 95 -13.26 2.26 -18.02
N LEU A 96 -12.58 3.38 -17.78
CA LEU A 96 -11.43 3.81 -18.59
C LEU A 96 -10.29 2.78 -18.58
N SER A 97 -10.12 2.06 -17.50
CA SER A 97 -9.08 1.06 -17.33
C SER A 97 -9.49 -0.35 -17.79
N GLY A 98 -10.76 -0.59 -18.06
CA GLY A 98 -11.29 -1.93 -18.33
C GLY A 98 -11.33 -2.82 -17.06
N GLY A 99 -11.67 -2.23 -15.89
CA GLY A 99 -11.83 -2.98 -14.63
C GLY A 99 -10.55 -3.15 -13.81
N ARG A 100 -9.57 -2.24 -13.95
CA ARG A 100 -8.26 -2.36 -13.28
C ARG A 100 -8.11 -1.55 -11.99
N VAL A 101 -9.09 -0.76 -11.57
CA VAL A 101 -8.96 0.13 -10.40
C VAL A 101 -9.10 -0.63 -9.08
N VAL A 102 -8.34 -0.21 -8.10
CA VAL A 102 -8.48 -0.58 -6.68
C VAL A 102 -8.53 0.70 -5.86
N VAL A 103 -9.32 0.76 -4.79
CA VAL A 103 -9.32 1.89 -3.85
C VAL A 103 -8.71 1.47 -2.52
N HIS A 104 -7.78 2.27 -1.98
CA HIS A 104 -7.15 2.03 -0.68
C HIS A 104 -7.55 3.13 0.31
N PHE A 105 -8.27 2.75 1.36
CA PHE A 105 -8.71 3.69 2.38
C PHE A 105 -7.65 3.92 3.45
N ILE A 106 -7.36 5.19 3.70
CA ILE A 106 -6.48 5.65 4.77
C ILE A 106 -7.28 6.48 5.77
N ALA A 107 -7.42 5.98 7.00
CA ALA A 107 -8.12 6.71 8.07
C ALA A 107 -7.30 7.86 8.68
N GLY A 108 -6.01 7.95 8.32
CA GLY A 108 -5.07 8.96 8.80
C GLY A 108 -4.42 8.62 10.14
N GLY A 109 -3.11 8.82 10.22
CA GLY A 109 -2.27 8.46 11.37
C GLY A 109 -1.68 9.63 12.16
N ASP A 110 -1.91 10.88 11.75
CA ASP A 110 -1.34 12.07 12.38
C ASP A 110 -2.40 13.17 12.43
N ALA A 111 -2.69 13.69 13.65
CA ALA A 111 -3.74 14.66 13.86
C ALA A 111 -3.42 16.04 13.23
N VAL A 112 -2.14 16.43 13.19
CA VAL A 112 -1.72 17.70 12.58
C VAL A 112 -1.93 17.65 11.08
N GLU A 113 -1.66 16.51 10.46
CA GLU A 113 -1.85 16.31 9.03
C GLU A 113 -3.34 16.26 8.67
N GLN A 114 -4.20 15.63 9.51
CA GLN A 114 -5.65 15.61 9.33
C GLN A 114 -6.26 17.02 9.43
N ALA A 115 -5.83 17.82 10.40
CA ALA A 115 -6.34 19.17 10.60
C ALA A 115 -6.10 20.11 9.40
N ARG A 116 -5.09 19.84 8.56
CA ARG A 116 -4.84 20.62 7.33
C ARG A 116 -5.95 20.50 6.30
N GLU A 117 -6.70 19.42 6.35
CA GLU A 117 -7.84 19.15 5.48
C GLU A 117 -9.17 19.25 6.22
N GLY A 118 -9.17 19.97 7.36
CA GLY A 118 -10.38 20.21 8.14
C GLY A 118 -10.91 18.99 8.88
N ASP A 119 -10.10 17.95 9.08
CA ASP A 119 -10.51 16.76 9.79
C ASP A 119 -10.05 16.78 11.25
N PHE A 120 -11.00 17.02 12.14
CA PHE A 120 -10.79 17.10 13.60
C PHE A 120 -11.39 15.91 14.35
N LEU A 121 -11.84 14.86 13.64
CA LEU A 121 -12.39 13.66 14.25
C LEU A 121 -11.33 12.87 15.01
N THR A 122 -11.77 12.18 16.07
CA THR A 122 -10.90 11.20 16.75
C THR A 122 -10.56 10.04 15.80
N LYS A 123 -9.57 9.24 16.17
CA LYS A 123 -9.17 8.08 15.38
C LYS A 123 -10.34 7.10 15.19
N GLU A 124 -11.05 6.81 16.27
CA GLU A 124 -12.22 5.91 16.28
C GLU A 124 -13.31 6.44 15.33
N GLN A 125 -13.63 7.74 15.43
CA GLN A 125 -14.60 8.38 14.57
C GLN A 125 -14.20 8.36 13.09
N ARG A 126 -12.91 8.48 12.78
CA ARG A 126 -12.41 8.37 11.40
C ARG A 126 -12.60 6.96 10.84
N TYR A 127 -12.44 5.91 11.65
CA TYR A 127 -12.72 4.54 11.23
C TYR A 127 -14.23 4.28 11.08
N GLU A 128 -15.08 4.79 11.96
CA GLU A 128 -16.53 4.73 11.80
C GLU A 128 -16.97 5.42 10.50
N ARG A 129 -16.45 6.61 10.21
CA ARG A 129 -16.67 7.31 8.95
C ARG A 129 -16.20 6.51 7.73
N THR A 130 -15.05 5.86 7.83
CA THR A 130 -14.53 5.00 6.76
C THR A 130 -15.46 3.81 6.51
N GLU A 131 -16.02 3.24 7.54
CA GLU A 131 -17.02 2.16 7.43
C GLU A 131 -18.26 2.61 6.68
N GLU A 132 -18.87 3.75 7.05
CA GLU A 132 -20.01 4.32 6.31
C GLU A 132 -19.65 4.58 4.84
N TYR A 133 -18.49 5.15 4.60
CA TYR A 133 -18.01 5.46 3.26
C TYR A 133 -17.93 4.21 2.38
N ILE A 134 -17.29 3.14 2.85
CA ILE A 134 -17.17 1.88 2.12
C ILE A 134 -18.57 1.29 1.83
N ARG A 135 -19.49 1.30 2.80
CA ARG A 135 -20.86 0.81 2.61
C ARG A 135 -21.62 1.59 1.54
N ILE A 136 -21.46 2.93 1.50
CA ILE A 136 -22.03 3.79 0.46
C ILE A 136 -21.47 3.43 -0.92
N LEU A 137 -20.15 3.33 -1.06
CA LEU A 137 -19.53 2.97 -2.34
C LEU A 137 -20.01 1.61 -2.85
N ARG A 138 -20.01 0.60 -2.00
CA ARG A 138 -20.47 -0.74 -2.36
C ARG A 138 -21.92 -0.70 -2.87
N ARG A 139 -22.82 -0.01 -2.17
CA ARG A 139 -24.21 0.15 -2.60
C ARG A 139 -24.31 0.92 -3.91
N ALA A 140 -23.55 1.99 -4.07
CA ALA A 140 -23.55 2.83 -5.28
C ALA A 140 -23.03 2.08 -6.53
N TRP A 141 -22.17 1.09 -6.37
CA TRP A 141 -21.61 0.30 -7.47
C TRP A 141 -22.47 -0.90 -7.87
N GLN A 142 -23.34 -1.39 -6.98
CA GLN A 142 -24.15 -2.58 -7.22
C GLN A 142 -25.39 -2.31 -8.08
N SER A 143 -25.91 -1.09 -8.07
CA SER A 143 -27.16 -0.76 -8.75
C SER A 143 -27.25 0.74 -9.08
N SER A 144 -27.87 1.05 -10.23
CA SER A 144 -28.29 2.40 -10.59
C SER A 144 -29.61 2.84 -9.94
N THR A 145 -30.27 1.97 -9.16
CA THR A 145 -31.51 2.31 -8.45
C THR A 145 -31.25 3.41 -7.42
N PRO A 146 -32.02 4.50 -7.42
CA PRO A 146 -31.87 5.57 -6.45
C PRO A 146 -32.01 5.07 -5.01
N PHE A 147 -31.19 5.63 -4.10
CA PHE A 147 -31.25 5.31 -2.69
C PHE A 147 -30.94 6.51 -1.80
N ASP A 148 -31.48 6.46 -0.60
CA ASP A 148 -31.18 7.38 0.49
C ASP A 148 -30.15 6.76 1.42
N PHE A 149 -29.35 7.61 2.07
CA PHE A 149 -28.47 7.24 3.16
C PHE A 149 -28.60 8.27 4.29
N ASP A 150 -28.82 7.79 5.50
CA ASP A 150 -28.96 8.62 6.70
C ASP A 150 -28.03 8.07 7.79
N GLY A 151 -26.73 8.35 7.62
CA GLY A 151 -25.67 7.93 8.54
C GLY A 151 -25.26 9.03 9.49
N LYS A 152 -24.30 8.70 10.36
CA LYS A 152 -23.70 9.63 11.32
C LYS A 152 -22.81 10.67 10.63
N TYR A 153 -22.11 10.27 9.58
CA TYR A 153 -21.08 11.08 8.89
C TYR A 153 -21.55 11.54 7.50
N TYR A 154 -22.40 10.79 6.86
CA TYR A 154 -22.90 11.11 5.51
C TYR A 154 -24.42 10.98 5.44
N GLN A 155 -25.05 11.98 4.81
CA GLN A 155 -26.49 12.00 4.61
C GLN A 155 -26.80 12.51 3.20
N PHE A 156 -27.63 11.79 2.48
CA PHE A 156 -28.13 12.21 1.16
C PHE A 156 -29.42 11.50 0.79
N LYS A 157 -30.16 12.06 -0.19
CA LYS A 157 -31.42 11.49 -0.69
C LYS A 157 -31.37 11.30 -2.19
N GLY A 158 -32.00 10.23 -2.66
CA GLY A 158 -32.23 9.97 -4.08
C GLY A 158 -30.96 9.81 -4.91
N PHE A 159 -29.81 9.43 -4.32
CA PHE A 159 -28.61 9.24 -5.09
C PHE A 159 -28.71 8.03 -6.01
N SER A 160 -28.40 8.25 -7.28
CA SER A 160 -28.32 7.22 -8.32
C SER A 160 -26.99 7.32 -9.03
N ASN A 161 -26.32 6.21 -9.20
CA ASN A 161 -25.06 6.13 -9.95
C ASN A 161 -25.30 5.44 -11.29
N ALA A 162 -25.37 6.22 -12.37
CA ALA A 162 -25.53 5.70 -13.73
C ALA A 162 -24.23 5.04 -14.27
N VAL A 163 -23.08 5.36 -13.67
CA VAL A 163 -21.77 4.84 -14.06
C VAL A 163 -21.40 3.70 -13.11
N LEU A 164 -21.59 2.46 -13.53
CA LEU A 164 -21.24 1.28 -12.74
C LEU A 164 -19.82 0.78 -13.08
N PRO A 165 -19.10 0.17 -12.14
CA PRO A 165 -17.84 -0.50 -12.42
C PRO A 165 -17.99 -1.65 -13.42
N VAL A 166 -16.92 -1.95 -14.16
CA VAL A 166 -16.90 -3.01 -15.20
C VAL A 166 -17.32 -4.36 -14.63
N ASN A 167 -16.85 -4.69 -13.42
CA ASN A 167 -17.12 -5.98 -12.76
C ASN A 167 -18.18 -5.87 -11.66
N GLY A 168 -19.03 -4.84 -11.67
CA GLY A 168 -20.08 -4.62 -10.67
C GLY A 168 -19.58 -4.15 -9.31
N THR A 169 -18.27 -4.10 -9.08
CA THR A 169 -17.63 -3.57 -7.87
C THR A 169 -16.18 -3.21 -8.14
N ILE A 170 -15.60 -2.38 -7.27
CA ILE A 170 -14.17 -2.08 -7.25
C ILE A 170 -13.58 -2.66 -5.98
N PRO A 171 -12.46 -3.40 -6.04
CA PRO A 171 -11.83 -3.92 -4.84
C PRO A 171 -11.45 -2.82 -3.85
N VAL A 172 -11.81 -3.02 -2.60
CA VAL A 172 -11.53 -2.12 -1.47
C VAL A 172 -10.37 -2.66 -0.67
N SER A 173 -9.37 -1.81 -0.45
CA SER A 173 -8.24 -2.09 0.42
C SER A 173 -8.28 -1.18 1.65
N VAL A 174 -7.92 -1.73 2.80
CA VAL A 174 -7.72 -1.00 4.07
C VAL A 174 -6.37 -1.42 4.64
N GLY A 175 -5.70 -0.53 5.36
CA GLY A 175 -4.44 -0.85 6.02
C GLY A 175 -4.35 -0.30 7.43
N GLY A 176 -3.46 -0.86 8.22
CA GLY A 176 -3.18 -0.40 9.58
C GLY A 176 -3.00 -1.53 10.57
N SER A 177 -2.54 -1.19 11.79
CA SER A 177 -2.25 -2.18 12.84
C SER A 177 -2.99 -1.87 14.15
N SER A 178 -4.10 -1.16 14.08
CA SER A 178 -4.96 -0.90 15.24
C SER A 178 -6.19 -1.79 15.23
N ASP A 179 -6.83 -1.94 16.38
CA ASP A 179 -8.06 -2.71 16.54
C ASP A 179 -9.16 -2.26 15.58
N ASP A 180 -9.34 -0.94 15.44
CA ASP A 180 -10.29 -0.38 14.47
C ASP A 180 -9.93 -0.70 13.02
N ALA A 181 -8.63 -0.69 12.68
CA ALA A 181 -8.19 -1.05 11.34
C ALA A 181 -8.52 -2.52 11.05
N TYR A 182 -8.22 -3.41 11.99
CA TYR A 182 -8.53 -4.85 11.85
C TYR A 182 -10.03 -5.07 11.75
N ARG A 183 -10.83 -4.40 12.60
CA ARG A 183 -12.29 -4.51 12.59
C ARG A 183 -12.88 -4.06 11.25
N VAL A 184 -12.56 -2.86 10.80
CA VAL A 184 -13.09 -2.32 9.53
C VAL A 184 -12.54 -3.09 8.33
N GLY A 185 -11.25 -3.37 8.31
CA GLY A 185 -10.61 -4.11 7.23
C GLY A 185 -11.08 -5.57 7.15
N GLY A 186 -11.11 -6.29 8.26
CA GLY A 186 -11.62 -7.66 8.32
C GLY A 186 -13.07 -7.76 7.86
N SER A 187 -13.93 -6.81 8.30
CA SER A 187 -15.36 -6.85 7.97
C SER A 187 -15.68 -6.40 6.54
N LEU A 188 -14.93 -5.48 5.94
CA LEU A 188 -15.34 -4.80 4.71
C LEU A 188 -14.33 -4.81 3.56
N ALA A 189 -13.03 -5.02 3.83
CA ALA A 189 -12.03 -4.95 2.78
C ALA A 189 -11.91 -6.26 1.99
N ASP A 190 -11.52 -6.15 0.72
CA ASP A 190 -11.10 -7.27 -0.12
C ASP A 190 -9.60 -7.53 0.01
N ILE A 191 -8.83 -6.47 0.36
CA ILE A 191 -7.38 -6.51 0.55
C ILE A 191 -7.05 -5.79 1.85
N PHE A 192 -6.16 -6.37 2.67
CA PHE A 192 -5.66 -5.72 3.88
C PHE A 192 -4.16 -5.51 3.83
N GLY A 193 -3.73 -4.25 3.98
CA GLY A 193 -2.33 -3.84 3.88
C GLY A 193 -1.62 -3.82 5.23
N LEU A 194 -0.50 -4.54 5.31
CA LEU A 194 0.42 -4.59 6.44
C LEU A 194 1.77 -3.99 6.07
N TRP A 195 2.43 -3.41 7.04
CA TRP A 195 3.86 -3.12 6.92
C TRP A 195 4.69 -4.36 7.25
N GLY A 196 5.92 -4.43 6.70
CA GLY A 196 6.81 -5.55 6.92
C GLY A 196 7.26 -5.63 8.38
N GLU A 197 6.71 -6.56 9.11
CA GLU A 197 7.13 -6.97 10.45
C GLU A 197 7.74 -8.37 10.35
N PRO A 198 8.48 -8.86 11.38
CA PRO A 198 8.99 -10.23 11.38
C PRO A 198 7.87 -11.26 11.20
N LEU A 199 8.24 -12.44 10.73
CA LEU A 199 7.30 -13.50 10.37
C LEU A 199 6.28 -13.80 11.48
N LYS A 200 6.74 -13.84 12.72
CA LYS A 200 5.87 -14.09 13.88
C LYS A 200 4.79 -12.99 14.03
N GLU A 201 5.21 -11.73 14.05
CA GLU A 201 4.30 -10.59 14.23
C GLU A 201 3.37 -10.42 13.01
N THR A 202 3.86 -10.76 11.82
CA THR A 202 3.03 -10.77 10.61
C THR A 202 1.95 -11.86 10.69
N ARG A 203 2.28 -13.06 11.15
CA ARG A 203 1.30 -14.14 11.40
C ARG A 203 0.22 -13.69 12.38
N GLU A 204 0.60 -13.12 13.52
CA GLU A 204 -0.34 -12.62 14.51
C GLU A 204 -1.34 -11.59 13.93
N GLN A 205 -0.87 -10.69 13.04
CA GLN A 205 -1.74 -9.72 12.39
C GLN A 205 -2.68 -10.39 11.36
N ILE A 206 -2.18 -11.34 10.57
CA ILE A 206 -2.99 -12.09 9.60
C ILE A 206 -4.12 -12.84 10.30
N ASP A 207 -3.80 -13.57 11.36
CA ASP A 207 -4.77 -14.35 12.13
C ASP A 207 -5.85 -13.41 12.70
N ARG A 208 -5.46 -12.27 13.23
CA ARG A 208 -6.40 -11.27 13.74
C ARG A 208 -7.32 -10.70 12.68
N ILE A 209 -6.82 -10.40 11.48
CA ILE A 209 -7.65 -9.92 10.36
C ILE A 209 -8.68 -10.98 9.96
N HIS A 210 -8.24 -12.24 9.90
CA HIS A 210 -9.13 -13.36 9.57
C HIS A 210 -10.20 -13.59 10.65
N ASP A 211 -9.84 -13.43 11.93
CA ASP A 211 -10.79 -13.51 13.04
C ASP A 211 -11.86 -12.40 12.95
N GLU A 212 -11.47 -11.17 12.62
CA GLU A 212 -12.42 -10.06 12.42
C GLU A 212 -13.35 -10.30 11.22
N ALA A 213 -12.85 -10.91 10.14
CA ALA A 213 -13.68 -11.32 9.02
C ALA A 213 -14.70 -12.39 9.44
N ALA A 214 -14.27 -13.39 10.21
CA ALA A 214 -15.15 -14.43 10.73
C ALA A 214 -16.21 -13.88 11.70
N LYS A 215 -15.83 -12.97 12.61
CA LYS A 215 -16.78 -12.27 13.53
C LYS A 215 -17.82 -11.45 12.75
N ALA A 216 -17.45 -10.89 11.60
CA ALA A 216 -18.36 -10.18 10.70
C ALA A 216 -19.26 -11.11 9.88
N GLY A 217 -19.15 -12.43 10.04
CA GLY A 217 -19.94 -13.44 9.32
C GLY A 217 -19.54 -13.61 7.85
N ARG A 218 -18.33 -13.19 7.47
CA ARG A 218 -17.84 -13.36 6.10
C ARG A 218 -17.48 -14.82 5.83
N LYS A 219 -17.77 -15.26 4.61
CA LYS A 219 -17.31 -16.58 4.09
C LYS A 219 -15.95 -16.50 3.41
N ASP A 220 -15.60 -15.33 2.91
CA ASP A 220 -14.31 -14.99 2.31
C ASP A 220 -13.39 -14.30 3.33
N ARG A 221 -12.12 -14.21 3.02
CA ARG A 221 -11.12 -13.51 3.83
C ARG A 221 -10.48 -12.42 3.00
N PRO A 222 -10.11 -11.28 3.60
CA PRO A 222 -9.30 -10.29 2.93
C PRO A 222 -7.98 -10.93 2.46
N ARG A 223 -7.58 -10.63 1.24
CA ARG A 223 -6.24 -10.92 0.75
C ARG A 223 -5.23 -10.07 1.51
N ILE A 224 -4.09 -10.62 1.85
CA ILE A 224 -3.08 -9.96 2.66
C ILE A 224 -2.00 -9.34 1.77
N TRP A 225 -1.76 -8.06 1.97
CA TRP A 225 -0.71 -7.28 1.33
C TRP A 225 0.37 -6.92 2.38
N VAL A 226 1.62 -7.35 2.17
CA VAL A 226 2.77 -6.99 3.02
C VAL A 226 3.75 -6.11 2.25
N THR A 227 4.31 -5.07 2.90
CA THR A 227 5.13 -4.04 2.24
C THR A 227 6.56 -4.03 2.76
N PHE A 228 7.54 -4.03 1.83
CA PHE A 228 8.98 -3.95 2.10
C PHE A 228 9.69 -2.94 1.21
N ARG A 229 10.96 -2.64 1.56
CA ARG A 229 11.90 -1.87 0.76
C ARG A 229 13.17 -2.68 0.50
N PRO A 230 13.20 -3.55 -0.52
CA PRO A 230 14.37 -4.37 -0.79
C PRO A 230 15.57 -3.52 -1.19
N ILE A 231 16.74 -3.90 -0.67
CA ILE A 231 18.05 -3.38 -1.06
C ILE A 231 18.81 -4.54 -1.69
N VAL A 232 18.82 -4.58 -3.01
CA VAL A 232 19.32 -5.70 -3.80
C VAL A 232 20.66 -5.33 -4.41
N ALA A 233 21.61 -6.29 -4.40
CA ALA A 233 22.83 -6.26 -5.19
C ALA A 233 23.18 -7.68 -5.64
N GLU A 234 24.21 -7.85 -6.45
CA GLU A 234 24.60 -9.12 -7.05
C GLU A 234 24.91 -10.21 -6.01
N THR A 235 25.53 -9.84 -4.87
CA THR A 235 25.78 -10.73 -3.74
C THR A 235 25.27 -10.12 -2.43
N ASP A 236 25.13 -10.95 -1.40
CA ASP A 236 24.71 -10.47 -0.08
C ASP A 236 25.68 -9.45 0.51
N GLU A 237 27.00 -9.64 0.34
CA GLU A 237 28.02 -8.70 0.83
C GLU A 237 27.87 -7.33 0.15
N LEU A 238 27.64 -7.29 -1.16
CA LEU A 238 27.43 -6.06 -1.90
C LEU A 238 26.09 -5.40 -1.52
N ALA A 239 25.06 -6.19 -1.26
CA ALA A 239 23.77 -5.69 -0.78
C ALA A 239 23.88 -5.06 0.60
N TRP A 240 24.59 -5.68 1.54
CA TRP A 240 24.86 -5.11 2.85
C TRP A 240 25.69 -3.84 2.76
N ALA A 241 26.73 -3.81 1.90
CA ALA A 241 27.48 -2.59 1.66
C ALA A 241 26.60 -1.47 1.05
N LYS A 242 25.66 -1.79 0.14
CA LYS A 242 24.66 -0.85 -0.39
C LYS A 242 23.71 -0.38 0.73
N ALA A 243 23.24 -1.27 1.61
CA ALA A 243 22.34 -0.96 2.71
C ALA A 243 22.94 0.04 3.70
N HIS A 244 24.20 -0.14 4.08
CA HIS A 244 24.88 0.82 4.93
C HIS A 244 25.04 2.20 4.27
N ARG A 245 25.36 2.28 2.98
CA ARG A 245 25.38 3.56 2.24
C ARG A 245 24.01 4.23 2.18
N VAL A 246 22.95 3.46 1.95
CA VAL A 246 21.56 3.95 2.00
C VAL A 246 21.25 4.54 3.37
N LEU A 247 21.56 3.81 4.44
CA LEU A 247 21.34 4.26 5.81
C LEU A 247 22.05 5.57 6.13
N GLU A 248 23.34 5.67 5.78
CA GLU A 248 24.10 6.90 6.01
C GLU A 248 23.53 8.09 5.22
N THR A 249 23.07 7.85 3.99
CA THR A 249 22.41 8.90 3.18
C THR A 249 21.10 9.34 3.81
N LEU A 250 20.28 8.41 4.32
CA LEU A 250 19.03 8.72 5.01
C LEU A 250 19.29 9.56 6.27
N LYS A 251 20.28 9.18 7.08
CA LYS A 251 20.70 9.95 8.26
C LYS A 251 21.19 11.35 7.91
N ALA A 252 22.02 11.47 6.87
CA ALA A 252 22.54 12.76 6.41
C ALA A 252 21.41 13.67 5.88
N ASN A 253 20.43 13.12 5.17
CA ASN A 253 19.28 13.88 4.70
C ASN A 253 18.35 14.30 5.86
N ALA A 254 18.14 13.43 6.84
CA ALA A 254 17.38 13.77 8.05
C ALA A 254 18.02 14.92 8.86
N ALA A 255 19.34 14.98 8.92
CA ALA A 255 20.08 16.04 9.61
C ALA A 255 19.98 17.41 8.93
N LYS A 256 19.65 17.48 7.62
CA LYS A 256 19.46 18.75 6.88
C LYS A 256 18.14 19.46 7.19
N GLY A 257 17.28 18.86 7.96
CA GLY A 257 15.98 19.39 8.35
C GLY A 257 14.82 18.48 7.98
N PRO A 258 13.60 18.79 8.49
CA PRO A 258 12.44 17.95 8.19
C PRO A 258 12.21 17.94 6.68
N PRO A 259 11.95 16.77 6.10
CA PRO A 259 11.45 16.68 4.73
C PRO A 259 10.15 17.53 4.65
N THR A 260 9.77 17.93 3.45
CA THR A 260 8.58 18.75 3.11
C THR A 260 7.24 18.28 3.69
N ARG A 261 7.25 17.18 4.41
CA ARG A 261 6.13 16.65 5.20
C ARG A 261 6.30 17.06 6.67
N PRO A 262 5.79 18.22 7.10
CA PRO A 262 5.72 18.50 8.52
C PRO A 262 4.66 17.59 9.14
N LEU A 263 5.09 16.46 9.65
CA LEU A 263 4.37 15.66 10.61
C LEU A 263 4.61 16.26 12.01
N SER A 264 3.79 15.85 12.98
CA SER A 264 4.02 16.23 14.37
C SER A 264 5.47 15.94 14.79
N ASN A 265 6.11 16.88 15.46
CA ASN A 265 7.41 16.65 16.07
C ASN A 265 7.20 15.73 17.27
N GLY A 266 7.70 14.50 17.20
CA GLY A 266 7.58 13.55 18.31
C GLY A 266 7.44 12.10 17.87
N PRO A 267 7.13 11.19 18.82
CA PRO A 267 6.84 9.81 18.50
C PRO A 267 5.67 9.68 17.53
N PRO A 268 5.67 8.71 16.62
CA PRO A 268 4.57 8.50 15.71
C PRO A 268 3.28 8.17 16.46
N GLN A 269 2.17 8.78 16.04
CA GLN A 269 0.86 8.57 16.68
C GLN A 269 0.17 7.29 16.20
N ASN A 270 0.54 6.77 15.04
CA ASN A 270 -0.08 5.55 14.50
C ASN A 270 0.55 4.28 15.09
N VAL A 271 -0.30 3.28 15.32
CA VAL A 271 0.10 2.00 15.95
C VAL A 271 1.12 1.25 15.11
N GLY A 272 1.00 1.24 13.79
CA GLY A 272 1.95 0.54 12.91
C GLY A 272 3.38 1.06 13.07
N SER A 273 3.58 2.39 13.07
CA SER A 273 4.91 2.99 13.30
C SER A 273 5.44 2.68 14.72
N GLN A 274 4.56 2.71 15.73
CA GLN A 274 4.96 2.36 17.10
C GLN A 274 5.42 0.90 17.19
N ARG A 275 4.71 -0.04 16.55
CA ARG A 275 5.09 -1.46 16.47
C ARG A 275 6.46 -1.62 15.80
N LEU A 276 6.68 -0.97 14.65
CA LEU A 276 7.97 -1.04 13.95
C LEU A 276 9.12 -0.53 14.83
N LEU A 277 8.93 0.56 15.57
CA LEU A 277 9.96 1.08 16.50
C LEU A 277 10.21 0.12 17.68
N GLN A 278 9.17 -0.54 18.20
CA GLN A 278 9.31 -1.55 19.23
C GLN A 278 10.10 -2.77 18.74
N ILE A 279 9.88 -3.18 17.49
CA ILE A 279 10.63 -4.27 16.85
C ILE A 279 12.08 -3.84 16.65
N ALA A 280 12.33 -2.62 16.13
CA ALA A 280 13.67 -2.06 15.95
C ALA A 280 14.48 -2.05 17.26
N ALA A 281 13.83 -1.82 18.39
CA ALA A 281 14.48 -1.82 19.71
C ALA A 281 14.95 -3.22 20.17
N ARG A 282 14.47 -4.30 19.55
CA ARG A 282 14.85 -5.68 19.86
C ARG A 282 16.07 -6.19 19.09
N GLY A 283 16.41 -5.51 17.98
CA GLY A 283 17.54 -5.88 17.12
C GLY A 283 17.50 -5.21 15.76
N GLU A 284 18.62 -5.23 15.06
CA GLU A 284 18.73 -4.62 13.73
C GLU A 284 18.29 -5.56 12.61
N VAL A 285 18.51 -6.86 12.76
CA VAL A 285 18.16 -7.89 11.77
C VAL A 285 17.19 -8.87 12.40
N HIS A 286 16.14 -9.20 11.67
CA HIS A 286 15.15 -10.21 12.06
C HIS A 286 14.94 -11.20 10.90
N ASP A 287 14.53 -12.42 11.24
CA ASP A 287 14.34 -13.50 10.29
C ASP A 287 15.55 -13.67 9.35
N HIS A 288 15.33 -13.84 8.05
CA HIS A 288 16.41 -14.11 7.10
C HIS A 288 17.13 -12.85 6.59
N ALA A 289 16.39 -11.80 6.23
CA ALA A 289 16.94 -10.60 5.58
C ALA A 289 16.28 -9.28 6.01
N LEU A 290 15.40 -9.33 7.00
CA LEU A 290 14.61 -8.18 7.43
C LEU A 290 15.46 -7.23 8.29
N TRP A 291 15.64 -5.97 7.85
CA TRP A 291 16.56 -5.02 8.43
C TRP A 291 15.87 -3.72 8.87
N TYR A 292 16.08 -3.33 10.13
CA TYR A 292 15.33 -2.29 10.82
C TYR A 292 16.04 -0.93 11.03
N PRO A 293 17.36 -0.74 10.84
CA PRO A 293 17.98 0.58 11.00
C PRO A 293 17.39 1.67 10.10
N THR A 294 16.83 1.34 8.95
CA THR A 294 16.07 2.26 8.10
C THR A 294 14.76 2.72 8.74
N VAL A 295 14.12 1.88 9.55
CA VAL A 295 12.94 2.22 10.36
C VAL A 295 13.29 3.29 11.38
N THR A 296 14.38 3.08 12.14
CA THR A 296 14.86 4.03 13.14
C THR A 296 15.27 5.36 12.49
N ALA A 297 16.03 5.31 11.39
CA ALA A 297 16.51 6.51 10.68
C ALA A 297 15.37 7.37 10.11
N THR A 298 14.21 6.77 9.82
CA THR A 298 13.03 7.47 9.27
C THR A 298 11.94 7.73 10.33
N ASN A 299 12.19 7.39 11.61
CA ASN A 299 11.19 7.40 12.68
C ASN A 299 9.92 6.61 12.28
N ALA A 300 10.11 5.46 11.66
CA ALA A 300 9.07 4.56 11.15
C ALA A 300 8.02 5.26 10.26
N ARG A 301 8.41 6.28 9.50
CA ARG A 301 7.52 7.00 8.58
C ARG A 301 7.22 6.15 7.35
N GLY A 302 5.96 5.75 7.20
CA GLY A 302 5.51 4.89 6.12
C GLY A 302 6.12 3.49 6.20
N ALA A 303 6.01 2.72 5.13
CA ALA A 303 6.70 1.44 5.00
C ALA A 303 8.21 1.67 4.88
N SER A 304 8.96 1.41 5.92
CA SER A 304 10.39 1.72 6.02
C SER A 304 11.27 0.49 6.29
N THR A 305 10.67 -0.68 6.46
CA THR A 305 11.38 -1.94 6.71
C THR A 305 12.07 -2.44 5.45
N ALA A 306 13.36 -2.69 5.53
CA ALA A 306 14.14 -3.19 4.40
C ALA A 306 14.26 -4.72 4.41
N LEU A 307 14.37 -5.31 3.22
CA LEU A 307 14.95 -6.63 3.00
C LEU A 307 16.30 -6.43 2.35
N VAL A 308 17.38 -7.05 2.87
CA VAL A 308 18.74 -6.83 2.37
C VAL A 308 19.34 -8.15 1.91
N GLY A 309 19.78 -8.20 0.65
CA GLY A 309 20.45 -9.40 0.14
C GLY A 309 20.57 -9.44 -1.39
N SER A 310 21.12 -10.54 -1.86
CA SER A 310 21.14 -10.93 -3.27
C SER A 310 19.70 -11.14 -3.78
N PRO A 311 19.46 -11.19 -5.09
CA PRO A 311 18.15 -11.51 -5.64
C PRO A 311 17.54 -12.79 -5.07
N GLN A 312 18.37 -13.81 -4.84
CA GLN A 312 17.92 -15.08 -4.26
C GLN A 312 17.51 -14.90 -2.79
N THR A 313 18.32 -14.27 -1.97
CA THR A 313 18.02 -13.98 -0.55
C THR A 313 16.74 -13.19 -0.40
N ILE A 314 16.50 -12.18 -1.27
CA ILE A 314 15.26 -11.41 -1.27
C ILE A 314 14.08 -12.26 -1.71
N ALA A 315 14.23 -13.08 -2.74
CA ALA A 315 13.17 -13.98 -3.20
C ALA A 315 12.77 -14.99 -2.11
N ASP A 316 13.75 -15.61 -1.45
CA ASP A 316 13.51 -16.56 -0.35
C ASP A 316 12.77 -15.87 0.81
N SER A 317 13.20 -14.67 1.22
CA SER A 317 12.51 -13.89 2.24
C SER A 317 11.07 -13.55 1.85
N ILE A 318 10.80 -13.23 0.59
CA ILE A 318 9.43 -12.97 0.10
C ILE A 318 8.59 -14.26 0.15
N LEU A 319 9.17 -15.39 -0.21
CA LEU A 319 8.49 -16.69 -0.18
C LEU A 319 8.07 -17.07 1.25
N ASP A 320 8.87 -16.76 2.27
CA ASP A 320 8.50 -16.97 3.68
C ASP A 320 7.18 -16.24 4.04
N TYR A 321 7.00 -14.99 3.58
CA TYR A 321 5.75 -14.25 3.80
C TYR A 321 4.58 -14.79 2.97
N ILE A 322 4.83 -15.30 1.78
CA ILE A 322 3.80 -15.98 0.98
C ILE A 322 3.34 -17.26 1.68
N ASP A 323 4.25 -18.00 2.27
CA ASP A 323 3.97 -19.22 3.06
C ASP A 323 3.18 -18.90 4.35
N LEU A 324 3.30 -17.67 4.85
CA LEU A 324 2.43 -17.17 5.92
C LEU A 324 1.00 -16.82 5.45
N GLY A 325 0.76 -16.69 4.16
CA GLY A 325 -0.53 -16.32 3.60
C GLY A 325 -0.59 -14.90 3.06
N ALA A 326 0.55 -14.27 2.75
CA ALA A 326 0.56 -13.03 1.98
C ALA A 326 0.22 -13.32 0.51
N ASP A 327 -0.82 -12.69 0.00
CA ASP A 327 -1.27 -12.80 -1.40
C ASP A 327 -0.64 -11.75 -2.30
N LEU A 328 -0.26 -10.60 -1.73
CA LEU A 328 0.31 -9.46 -2.42
C LEU A 328 1.57 -8.99 -1.69
N ILE A 329 2.64 -8.80 -2.44
CA ILE A 329 3.90 -8.28 -1.91
C ILE A 329 4.16 -6.90 -2.52
N SER A 330 4.19 -5.88 -1.67
CA SER A 330 4.52 -4.52 -2.09
C SER A 330 6.01 -4.27 -1.87
N ILE A 331 6.69 -3.92 -2.95
CA ILE A 331 8.10 -3.55 -2.93
C ILE A 331 8.34 -2.22 -3.62
N ARG A 332 9.10 -1.37 -2.95
CA ARG A 332 9.58 -0.09 -3.48
C ARG A 332 11.01 0.17 -3.01
N GLY A 333 11.82 0.72 -3.88
CA GLY A 333 13.22 0.97 -3.56
C GLY A 333 13.50 2.33 -2.93
N TYR A 334 14.77 2.66 -2.92
CA TYR A 334 15.31 3.96 -2.51
C TYR A 334 15.72 4.80 -3.73
N ASP A 335 16.08 4.16 -4.84
CA ASP A 335 16.13 4.73 -6.21
C ASP A 335 14.90 4.21 -6.96
N ASN A 336 13.83 4.99 -6.95
CA ASN A 336 12.51 4.53 -7.34
C ASN A 336 12.47 3.83 -8.70
N LEU A 337 13.10 4.42 -9.73
CA LEU A 337 13.03 3.89 -11.09
C LEU A 337 13.98 2.71 -11.30
N ASN A 338 15.24 2.85 -10.88
CA ASN A 338 16.24 1.80 -11.09
C ASN A 338 15.95 0.57 -10.25
N ASP A 339 15.55 0.75 -8.98
CA ASP A 339 15.20 -0.38 -8.12
C ASP A 339 13.94 -1.12 -8.67
N ALA A 340 12.96 -0.42 -9.27
CA ALA A 340 11.81 -1.08 -9.92
C ALA A 340 12.23 -1.94 -11.13
N ILE A 341 13.18 -1.46 -11.94
CA ILE A 341 13.77 -2.23 -13.05
C ILE A 341 14.49 -3.47 -12.52
N ASP A 342 15.30 -3.31 -11.49
CA ASP A 342 16.08 -4.40 -10.91
C ASP A 342 15.17 -5.47 -10.28
N TYR A 343 14.11 -5.07 -9.59
CA TYR A 343 13.14 -6.03 -9.05
C TYR A 343 12.47 -6.84 -10.16
N GLY A 344 12.03 -6.18 -11.23
CA GLY A 344 11.42 -6.86 -12.38
C GLY A 344 12.34 -7.83 -13.08
N ARG A 345 13.64 -7.52 -13.13
CA ARG A 345 14.66 -8.37 -13.78
C ARG A 345 15.14 -9.53 -12.92
N TYR A 346 15.33 -9.29 -11.63
CA TYR A 346 16.14 -10.19 -10.80
C TYR A 346 15.38 -10.81 -9.64
N VAL A 347 14.30 -10.19 -9.13
CA VAL A 347 13.57 -10.70 -7.95
C VAL A 347 12.23 -11.34 -8.32
N LEU A 348 11.37 -10.62 -9.04
CA LEU A 348 10.04 -11.11 -9.38
C LEU A 348 10.05 -12.45 -10.15
N PRO A 349 10.97 -12.66 -11.13
CA PRO A 349 11.05 -13.94 -11.83
C PRO A 349 11.42 -15.10 -10.93
N LEU A 350 12.33 -14.91 -9.95
CA LEU A 350 12.73 -15.96 -9.01
C LEU A 350 11.54 -16.42 -8.15
N VAL A 351 10.82 -15.47 -7.58
CA VAL A 351 9.62 -15.79 -6.76
C VAL A 351 8.58 -16.55 -7.59
N ARG A 352 8.29 -16.05 -8.80
CA ARG A 352 7.30 -16.68 -9.69
C ARG A 352 7.70 -18.08 -10.11
N ALA A 353 8.93 -18.28 -10.53
CA ALA A 353 9.45 -19.57 -10.93
C ALA A 353 9.37 -20.61 -9.79
N GLU A 354 9.69 -20.19 -8.56
CA GLU A 354 9.58 -21.08 -7.41
C GLU A 354 8.12 -21.45 -7.10
N LEU A 355 7.18 -20.51 -7.18
CA LEU A 355 5.76 -20.79 -6.97
C LEU A 355 5.19 -21.70 -8.07
N GLU A 356 5.60 -21.52 -9.32
CA GLU A 356 5.24 -22.40 -10.43
C GLU A 356 5.78 -23.81 -10.19
N ARG A 357 7.05 -23.95 -9.79
CA ARG A 357 7.67 -25.24 -9.43
C ARG A 357 6.91 -25.98 -8.34
N ARG A 358 6.49 -25.25 -7.26
CA ARG A 358 5.69 -25.82 -6.16
C ARG A 358 4.33 -26.32 -6.64
N THR A 359 3.66 -25.55 -7.50
CA THR A 359 2.34 -25.91 -8.03
C THR A 359 2.39 -27.18 -8.90
N VAL A 360 3.48 -27.39 -9.66
CA VAL A 360 3.68 -28.61 -10.48
C VAL A 360 3.99 -29.84 -9.62
N GLN A 361 4.60 -29.65 -8.45
CA GLN A 361 4.99 -30.74 -7.55
C GLN A 361 3.87 -31.19 -6.58
N GLU A 362 2.83 -30.41 -6.39
CA GLU A 362 1.64 -30.86 -5.64
C GLU A 362 0.83 -31.79 -6.56
N PRO A 363 0.76 -33.12 -6.31
CA PRO A 363 -0.11 -34.00 -7.08
C PRO A 363 -1.55 -33.55 -6.85
N VAL A 364 -2.29 -33.41 -7.95
CA VAL A 364 -3.75 -33.25 -7.91
C VAL A 364 -4.31 -34.49 -7.21
N HIS A 365 -4.51 -34.42 -5.92
CA HIS A 365 -5.33 -35.38 -5.20
C HIS A 365 -6.78 -35.12 -5.62
N ALA A 366 -7.22 -35.93 -6.61
CA ALA A 366 -8.59 -36.01 -7.10
C ALA A 366 -9.50 -36.60 -6.01
#